data_2c6dbf231aadd3766f2e358c5ec00d68
#
_entry.id   2c6dbf231aadd3766f2e358c5ec00d68
#
_cell.length_a   1.000
_cell.length_b   1.000
_cell.length_c   1.000
_cell.angle_alpha   90.00
_cell.angle_beta   90.00
_cell.angle_gamma   90.00
#
_symmetry.space_group_name_H-M   'P 1'
#
loop_
_entity.id
_entity.type
_entity.pdbx_description
1 polymer ?
#
loop_
_entity_poly.entity_id
_entity_poly.type
_entity_poly.pdbx_seq_one_letter_code
_entity_poly.pdbx_strand_id
1 'polypeptide(L)'
;MARAALVAAASSLPKFGFASVKGDDRIKVGLVGCGGRGTGALCNMIAADPNVKIAAVADLFADKHEWTVKTVSDFCKKRFGSRAAEVMDPDKVKRFAGWDCIDQLLAEDVDLVVEATPPVFRAPHYAKIVAAGKHAFLEKPACVDVSQAREMLEISKEARRKGLSVVCGTQRRYHEGYRDVVRRVQDGEIGDIVSAQCFWYGPYYVGQSLRDNLEKWGTIEGLEPFDVEYQIRNWPSFIWTSGDNIVEQHVHNIDVVLWALGDARMPADVRGIGGRSTDLPSPKYGDRFSNFAVDYDMGGGLRLASYCQQDPKCSDSVGERIIGTKGVMITQNYGGVCRMVDLKGGELYTPRSDIPECLEMEHKFLLDSIRSGRRANTLDTLVNSTLVAVAGRMSAYSGKKFKYEWLLKKSRESLVPKNVDLCGREQNLRVKNPVSVPVPGKYRLV
;
A
#
# COMPACT_ATOMS: atom_id res chain seq x y z
N MET A 1 -28.48 23.85 -21.76
CA MET A 1 -28.47 24.50 -20.44
C MET A 1 -28.71 23.44 -19.38
N ALA A 2 -27.70 23.14 -18.63
CA ALA A 2 -27.69 22.65 -17.24
C ALA A 2 -26.25 22.13 -16.94
N ARG A 3 -25.33 23.06 -16.73
CA ARG A 3 -24.07 22.76 -16.02
C ARG A 3 -24.41 22.75 -14.53
N ALA A 4 -24.74 21.61 -13.99
CA ALA A 4 -24.80 21.41 -12.54
C ALA A 4 -23.39 21.35 -12.02
N ALA A 5 -23.04 22.28 -11.15
CA ALA A 5 -21.77 22.41 -10.47
C ALA A 5 -21.52 21.18 -9.58
N LEU A 6 -20.57 20.33 -9.96
CA LEU A 6 -19.84 19.52 -9.00
C LEU A 6 -18.80 20.45 -8.34
N VAL A 7 -19.17 21.00 -7.21
CA VAL A 7 -18.19 21.64 -6.31
C VAL A 7 -17.26 20.54 -5.83
N ALA A 8 -16.09 20.51 -6.39
CA ALA A 8 -14.98 19.71 -5.91
C ALA A 8 -14.70 20.13 -4.46
N ALA A 9 -14.88 19.21 -3.55
CA ALA A 9 -14.18 19.27 -2.27
C ALA A 9 -12.69 19.03 -2.58
N ALA A 10 -12.04 20.04 -3.16
CA ALA A 10 -10.58 20.11 -3.17
C ALA A 10 -10.18 20.17 -1.69
N SER A 11 -9.76 19.03 -1.14
CA SER A 11 -9.13 18.98 0.15
C SER A 11 -7.80 19.73 0.02
N SER A 12 -7.85 21.05 0.25
CA SER A 12 -6.67 21.87 0.49
C SER A 12 -5.99 21.28 1.72
N LEU A 13 -4.97 20.49 1.52
CA LEU A 13 -4.10 20.09 2.62
C LEU A 13 -3.53 21.38 3.22
N PRO A 14 -3.62 21.56 4.54
CA PRO A 14 -3.19 22.80 5.17
C PRO A 14 -1.70 23.02 4.99
N LYS A 15 -1.30 24.29 4.85
CA LYS A 15 0.11 24.69 5.01
C LYS A 15 0.54 24.28 6.40
N PHE A 16 1.55 23.42 6.49
CA PHE A 16 2.07 22.91 7.74
C PHE A 16 2.73 24.03 8.56
N GLY A 17 2.06 24.51 9.59
CA GLY A 17 2.66 25.33 10.64
C GLY A 17 3.10 24.40 11.79
N PHE A 18 4.33 24.57 12.25
CA PHE A 18 4.82 23.84 13.43
C PHE A 18 4.10 24.40 14.67
N ALA A 19 3.12 23.68 15.19
CA ALA A 19 2.56 23.94 16.51
C ALA A 19 3.41 23.19 17.54
N SER A 20 4.05 23.90 18.47
CA SER A 20 4.70 23.30 19.62
C SER A 20 3.64 22.78 20.57
N VAL A 21 3.59 21.47 20.79
CA VAL A 21 2.74 20.86 21.83
C VAL A 21 3.46 21.01 23.18
N LYS A 22 2.82 21.68 24.12
CA LYS A 22 3.26 21.71 25.52
C LYS A 22 2.62 20.53 26.25
N GLY A 23 3.43 19.67 26.87
CA GLY A 23 2.95 18.63 27.77
C GLY A 23 3.37 17.21 27.37
N ASP A 24 3.19 16.28 28.27
CA ASP A 24 3.55 14.84 28.16
C ASP A 24 2.54 14.04 27.29
N ASP A 25 1.87 14.70 26.32
CA ASP A 25 0.89 14.11 25.42
C ASP A 25 1.56 13.42 24.24
N ARG A 26 2.46 12.47 24.54
CA ARG A 26 3.05 11.62 23.52
C ARG A 26 2.03 10.63 23.00
N ILE A 27 1.85 10.59 21.67
CA ILE A 27 1.02 9.56 21.06
C ILE A 27 1.73 8.21 21.22
N LYS A 28 1.07 7.27 21.89
CA LYS A 28 1.57 5.91 22.12
C LYS A 28 1.28 5.06 20.90
N VAL A 29 2.34 4.49 20.32
CA VAL A 29 2.30 3.79 19.04
C VAL A 29 2.56 2.31 19.24
N GLY A 30 1.71 1.47 18.66
CA GLY A 30 1.94 0.05 18.46
C GLY A 30 2.25 -0.26 17.00
N LEU A 31 3.19 -1.18 16.74
CA LEU A 31 3.47 -1.72 15.40
C LEU A 31 2.93 -3.14 15.28
N VAL A 32 2.20 -3.43 14.20
CA VAL A 32 1.88 -4.80 13.78
C VAL A 32 2.53 -5.08 12.44
N GLY A 33 3.42 -6.08 12.39
CA GLY A 33 4.24 -6.39 11.23
C GLY A 33 5.68 -5.85 11.36
N CYS A 34 6.56 -6.65 11.98
CA CYS A 34 7.96 -6.34 12.28
C CYS A 34 8.91 -6.64 11.11
N GLY A 35 8.44 -6.46 9.87
CA GLY A 35 9.27 -6.55 8.67
C GLY A 35 9.97 -5.23 8.34
N GLY A 36 10.71 -5.22 7.21
CA GLY A 36 11.46 -4.03 6.77
C GLY A 36 10.60 -2.77 6.64
N ARG A 37 9.38 -2.90 6.08
CA ARG A 37 8.48 -1.74 5.91
C ARG A 37 7.94 -1.23 7.25
N GLY A 38 7.46 -2.13 8.14
CA GLY A 38 6.96 -1.73 9.45
C GLY A 38 8.02 -1.05 10.31
N THR A 39 9.24 -1.62 10.36
CA THR A 39 10.38 -1.02 11.04
C THR A 39 10.72 0.37 10.47
N GLY A 40 10.76 0.48 9.12
CA GLY A 40 10.97 1.76 8.44
C GLY A 40 9.87 2.77 8.73
N ALA A 41 8.60 2.35 8.81
CA ALA A 41 7.47 3.22 9.14
C ALA A 41 7.59 3.82 10.55
N LEU A 42 8.02 3.03 11.54
CA LEU A 42 8.31 3.58 12.86
C LEU A 42 9.43 4.63 12.82
N CYS A 43 10.53 4.36 12.10
CA CYS A 43 11.61 5.34 11.94
C CYS A 43 11.13 6.63 11.26
N ASN A 44 10.33 6.53 10.19
CA ASN A 44 9.75 7.66 9.50
C ASN A 44 8.78 8.45 10.40
N MET A 45 7.94 7.76 11.18
CA MET A 45 7.03 8.38 12.13
C MET A 45 7.78 9.15 13.23
N ILE A 46 8.83 8.56 13.79
CA ILE A 46 9.70 9.18 14.80
C ILE A 46 10.45 10.38 14.19
N ALA A 47 10.85 10.29 12.93
CA ALA A 47 11.49 11.40 12.22
C ALA A 47 10.52 12.57 11.97
N ALA A 48 9.27 12.25 11.62
CA ALA A 48 8.20 13.22 11.40
C ALA A 48 7.80 13.98 12.66
N ASP A 49 7.79 13.29 13.81
CA ASP A 49 7.44 13.89 15.09
C ASP A 49 8.05 13.10 16.27
N PRO A 50 8.98 13.70 17.04
CA PRO A 50 9.60 13.05 18.17
C PRO A 50 8.67 12.90 19.40
N ASN A 51 7.46 13.51 19.38
CA ASN A 51 6.48 13.40 20.46
C ASN A 51 5.59 12.16 20.31
N VAL A 52 6.19 11.06 19.88
CA VAL A 52 5.60 9.71 19.90
C VAL A 52 6.35 8.83 20.90
N LYS A 53 5.70 7.78 21.37
CA LYS A 53 6.30 6.75 22.21
C LYS A 53 5.96 5.37 21.63
N ILE A 54 6.97 4.61 21.30
CA ILE A 54 6.77 3.23 20.84
C ILE A 54 6.52 2.35 22.06
N ALA A 55 5.29 1.89 22.21
CA ALA A 55 4.83 1.13 23.37
C ALA A 55 4.89 -0.39 23.15
N ALA A 56 4.58 -0.85 21.94
CA ALA A 56 4.49 -2.27 21.63
C ALA A 56 4.85 -2.57 20.17
N VAL A 57 5.35 -3.79 19.94
CA VAL A 57 5.54 -4.38 18.61
C VAL A 57 4.92 -5.77 18.57
N ALA A 58 4.31 -6.14 17.47
CA ALA A 58 3.64 -7.42 17.27
C ALA A 58 3.92 -7.99 15.88
N ASP A 59 4.12 -9.28 15.80
CA ASP A 59 4.28 -10.02 14.54
C ASP A 59 3.82 -11.47 14.73
N LEU A 60 3.37 -12.10 13.67
CA LEU A 60 3.07 -13.54 13.71
C LEU A 60 4.30 -14.37 14.15
N PHE A 61 5.49 -13.90 13.80
CA PHE A 61 6.77 -14.58 14.03
C PHE A 61 7.64 -13.83 15.05
N ALA A 62 7.89 -14.45 16.20
CA ALA A 62 8.70 -13.86 17.28
C ALA A 62 10.12 -13.49 16.83
N ASP A 63 10.69 -14.22 15.88
CA ASP A 63 12.04 -13.96 15.33
C ASP A 63 12.19 -12.60 14.64
N LYS A 64 11.08 -11.90 14.36
CA LYS A 64 11.10 -10.56 13.76
C LYS A 64 11.30 -9.43 14.77
N HIS A 65 10.98 -9.64 16.03
CA HIS A 65 10.96 -8.58 17.04
C HIS A 65 12.33 -7.97 17.30
N GLU A 66 13.34 -8.81 17.51
CA GLU A 66 14.67 -8.36 17.96
C GLU A 66 15.30 -7.39 16.95
N TRP A 67 15.25 -7.74 15.66
CA TRP A 67 15.78 -6.88 14.62
C TRP A 67 15.05 -5.52 14.57
N THR A 68 13.72 -5.53 14.69
CA THR A 68 12.89 -4.29 14.69
C THR A 68 13.22 -3.42 15.88
N VAL A 69 13.20 -3.99 17.09
CA VAL A 69 13.48 -3.27 18.33
C VAL A 69 14.89 -2.67 18.31
N LYS A 70 15.87 -3.47 17.91
CA LYS A 70 17.26 -3.00 17.78
C LYS A 70 17.39 -1.86 16.78
N THR A 71 16.82 -2.01 15.58
CA THR A 71 16.92 -1.02 14.50
C THR A 71 16.29 0.31 14.91
N VAL A 72 15.09 0.30 15.47
CA VAL A 72 14.40 1.52 15.91
C VAL A 72 15.11 2.15 17.12
N SER A 73 15.60 1.35 18.07
CA SER A 73 16.37 1.84 19.20
C SER A 73 17.66 2.54 18.76
N ASP A 74 18.40 1.93 17.83
CA ASP A 74 19.64 2.51 17.28
C ASP A 74 19.35 3.81 16.51
N PHE A 75 18.23 3.87 15.76
CA PHE A 75 17.77 5.09 15.13
C PHE A 75 17.48 6.19 16.16
N CYS A 76 16.77 5.87 17.24
CA CYS A 76 16.48 6.81 18.33
C CYS A 76 17.75 7.31 19.02
N LYS A 77 18.70 6.41 19.31
CA LYS A 77 20.02 6.77 19.91
C LYS A 77 20.80 7.75 19.04
N LYS A 78 20.84 7.48 17.72
CA LYS A 78 21.52 8.37 16.76
C LYS A 78 20.86 9.76 16.70
N ARG A 79 19.55 9.84 16.82
CA ARG A 79 18.79 11.09 16.64
C ARG A 79 18.64 11.91 17.92
N PHE A 80 18.50 11.25 19.07
CA PHE A 80 18.13 11.90 20.34
C PHE A 80 19.14 11.71 21.47
N GLY A 81 20.20 10.90 21.25
CA GLY A 81 21.23 10.67 22.27
C GLY A 81 20.67 10.10 23.57
N SER A 82 20.92 10.75 24.68
CA SER A 82 20.43 10.33 26.00
C SER A 82 18.92 10.32 26.16
N ARG A 83 18.19 11.05 25.30
CA ARG A 83 16.72 11.09 25.31
C ARG A 83 16.06 9.98 24.49
N ALA A 84 16.82 9.08 23.88
CA ALA A 84 16.29 8.01 23.04
C ALA A 84 15.24 7.15 23.75
N ALA A 85 15.47 6.80 25.01
CA ALA A 85 14.56 5.97 25.80
C ALA A 85 13.19 6.65 26.09
N GLU A 86 13.09 7.96 25.92
CA GLU A 86 11.80 8.67 26.03
C GLU A 86 10.88 8.33 24.85
N VAL A 87 11.44 8.07 23.67
CA VAL A 87 10.72 7.71 22.44
C VAL A 87 10.57 6.19 22.33
N MET A 88 11.64 5.46 22.55
CA MET A 88 11.65 3.99 22.55
C MET A 88 12.68 3.45 23.54
N ASP A 89 12.19 2.79 24.58
CA ASP A 89 12.99 2.05 25.53
C ASP A 89 12.97 0.55 25.16
N PRO A 90 14.08 -0.03 24.65
CA PRO A 90 14.06 -1.40 24.16
C PRO A 90 13.78 -2.44 25.26
N ASP A 91 13.99 -2.09 26.54
CA ASP A 91 13.74 -2.98 27.67
C ASP A 91 12.28 -2.94 28.14
N LYS A 92 11.53 -1.87 27.79
CA LYS A 92 10.13 -1.67 28.18
C LYS A 92 9.12 -1.89 27.05
N VAL A 93 9.58 -1.84 25.78
CA VAL A 93 8.67 -2.10 24.65
C VAL A 93 8.12 -3.52 24.72
N LYS A 94 6.79 -3.64 24.69
CA LYS A 94 6.10 -4.92 24.72
C LYS A 94 6.29 -5.66 23.39
N ARG A 95 6.37 -6.99 23.43
CA ARG A 95 6.54 -7.85 22.25
C ARG A 95 5.50 -8.94 22.25
N PHE A 96 4.73 -9.05 21.17
CA PHE A 96 3.65 -10.01 21.03
C PHE A 96 3.83 -10.84 19.77
N ALA A 97 3.72 -12.16 19.87
CA ALA A 97 3.86 -13.09 18.77
C ALA A 97 2.63 -14.01 18.64
N GLY A 98 2.44 -14.59 17.45
CA GLY A 98 1.37 -15.53 17.19
C GLY A 98 0.16 -14.91 16.49
N TRP A 99 -0.86 -15.71 16.26
CA TRP A 99 -2.06 -15.32 15.51
C TRP A 99 -2.90 -14.24 16.21
N ASP A 100 -2.83 -14.16 17.51
CA ASP A 100 -3.52 -13.19 18.36
C ASP A 100 -2.65 -11.99 18.76
N CYS A 101 -1.46 -11.84 18.17
CA CYS A 101 -0.51 -10.80 18.53
C CYS A 101 -1.11 -9.38 18.44
N ILE A 102 -2.01 -9.15 17.48
CA ILE A 102 -2.72 -7.87 17.38
C ILE A 102 -3.69 -7.65 18.55
N ASP A 103 -4.40 -8.67 19.01
CA ASP A 103 -5.33 -8.56 20.14
C ASP A 103 -4.57 -8.24 21.43
N GLN A 104 -3.40 -8.88 21.62
CA GLN A 104 -2.51 -8.60 22.75
C GLN A 104 -1.97 -7.16 22.68
N LEU A 105 -1.56 -6.68 21.50
CA LEU A 105 -1.12 -5.29 21.33
C LEU A 105 -2.25 -4.29 21.60
N LEU A 106 -3.47 -4.57 21.14
CA LEU A 106 -4.62 -3.68 21.33
C LEU A 106 -5.11 -3.62 22.78
N ALA A 107 -4.76 -4.62 23.60
CA ALA A 107 -5.02 -4.60 25.06
C ALA A 107 -4.05 -3.67 25.81
N GLU A 108 -2.95 -3.25 25.18
CA GLU A 108 -2.02 -2.29 25.75
C GLU A 108 -2.51 -0.84 25.58
N ASP A 109 -1.89 0.04 26.34
CA ASP A 109 -2.16 1.48 26.29
C ASP A 109 -1.48 2.12 25.07
N VAL A 110 -2.11 1.93 23.89
CA VAL A 110 -1.72 2.52 22.60
C VAL A 110 -2.83 3.41 22.07
N ASP A 111 -2.46 4.50 21.39
CA ASP A 111 -3.40 5.46 20.77
C ASP A 111 -3.50 5.21 19.26
N LEU A 112 -2.41 4.77 18.67
CA LEU A 112 -2.21 4.64 17.23
C LEU A 112 -1.54 3.30 16.91
N VAL A 113 -2.06 2.60 15.90
CA VAL A 113 -1.45 1.37 15.38
C VAL A 113 -0.89 1.62 13.98
N VAL A 114 0.37 1.27 13.79
CA VAL A 114 0.99 1.12 12.47
C VAL A 114 0.79 -0.32 12.03
N GLU A 115 0.00 -0.53 10.98
CA GLU A 115 -0.30 -1.85 10.43
C GLU A 115 0.47 -2.06 9.12
N ALA A 116 1.49 -2.92 9.16
CA ALA A 116 2.44 -3.18 8.08
C ALA A 116 2.69 -4.68 7.83
N THR A 117 1.69 -5.51 8.16
CA THR A 117 1.70 -6.95 7.85
C THR A 117 1.54 -7.21 6.35
N PRO A 118 1.70 -8.45 5.86
CA PRO A 118 1.32 -8.79 4.49
C PRO A 118 -0.12 -8.37 4.18
N PRO A 119 -0.41 -7.92 2.94
CA PRO A 119 -1.70 -7.31 2.59
C PRO A 119 -2.95 -8.09 2.96
N VAL A 120 -2.86 -9.41 2.94
CA VAL A 120 -3.99 -10.30 3.29
C VAL A 120 -4.50 -10.12 4.73
N PHE A 121 -3.64 -9.70 5.65
CA PHE A 121 -4.01 -9.48 7.07
C PHE A 121 -4.66 -8.10 7.31
N ARG A 122 -4.60 -7.19 6.36
CA ARG A 122 -4.96 -5.79 6.60
C ARG A 122 -6.42 -5.57 6.94
N ALA A 123 -7.35 -6.23 6.22
CA ALA A 123 -8.79 -6.09 6.51
C ALA A 123 -9.15 -6.62 7.92
N PRO A 124 -8.80 -7.87 8.31
CA PRO A 124 -9.10 -8.36 9.65
C PRO A 124 -8.38 -7.59 10.76
N HIS A 125 -7.13 -7.15 10.57
CA HIS A 125 -6.42 -6.33 11.54
C HIS A 125 -7.08 -4.94 11.70
N TYR A 126 -7.44 -4.30 10.59
CA TYR A 126 -8.09 -2.99 10.62
C TYR A 126 -9.45 -3.05 11.32
N ALA A 127 -10.22 -4.12 11.13
CA ALA A 127 -11.47 -4.32 11.86
C ALA A 127 -11.24 -4.30 13.39
N LYS A 128 -10.22 -5.00 13.88
CA LYS A 128 -9.84 -5.03 15.30
C LYS A 128 -9.35 -3.67 15.81
N ILE A 129 -8.52 -2.97 15.02
CA ILE A 129 -8.02 -1.64 15.35
C ILE A 129 -9.18 -0.65 15.52
N VAL A 130 -10.13 -0.63 14.58
CA VAL A 130 -11.31 0.25 14.64
C VAL A 130 -12.25 -0.16 15.77
N ALA A 131 -12.46 -1.46 16.01
CA ALA A 131 -13.25 -1.95 17.14
C ALA A 131 -12.69 -1.45 18.48
N ALA A 132 -11.37 -1.51 18.65
CA ALA A 132 -10.65 -1.01 19.82
C ALA A 132 -10.59 0.54 19.93
N GLY A 133 -11.12 1.27 18.94
CA GLY A 133 -11.16 2.73 18.98
C GLY A 133 -9.79 3.40 18.77
N LYS A 134 -8.85 2.73 18.10
CA LYS A 134 -7.49 3.25 17.87
C LYS A 134 -7.37 3.92 16.50
N HIS A 135 -6.53 4.96 16.42
CA HIS A 135 -6.10 5.54 15.15
C HIS A 135 -5.25 4.54 14.37
N ALA A 136 -5.13 4.71 13.04
CA ALA A 136 -4.39 3.77 12.21
C ALA A 136 -3.52 4.46 11.15
N PHE A 137 -2.30 3.95 10.98
CA PHE A 137 -1.56 4.01 9.74
C PHE A 137 -1.62 2.64 9.09
N LEU A 138 -2.10 2.58 7.84
CA LEU A 138 -2.24 1.33 7.10
C LEU A 138 -1.32 1.32 5.89
N GLU A 139 -0.42 0.35 5.81
CA GLU A 139 0.40 0.19 4.63
C GLU A 139 -0.42 -0.21 3.39
N LYS A 140 0.09 0.14 2.21
CA LYS A 140 -0.48 -0.28 0.93
C LYS A 140 -0.13 -1.75 0.62
N PRO A 141 -0.90 -2.43 -0.25
CA PRO A 141 -2.25 -2.12 -0.73
C PRO A 141 -3.30 -2.29 0.37
N ALA A 142 -4.53 -1.82 0.13
CA ALA A 142 -5.60 -1.94 1.12
C ALA A 142 -5.99 -3.40 1.42
N CYS A 143 -5.91 -4.25 0.41
CA CYS A 143 -6.37 -5.65 0.47
C CYS A 143 -5.78 -6.45 -0.70
N VAL A 144 -6.08 -7.73 -0.75
CA VAL A 144 -5.63 -8.62 -1.85
C VAL A 144 -6.75 -8.98 -2.83
N ASP A 145 -8.00 -8.84 -2.44
CA ASP A 145 -9.15 -9.27 -3.24
C ASP A 145 -10.41 -8.41 -3.02
N VAL A 146 -11.47 -8.74 -3.76
CA VAL A 146 -12.72 -7.97 -3.76
C VAL A 146 -13.50 -8.13 -2.46
N SER A 147 -13.43 -9.30 -1.83
CA SER A 147 -14.12 -9.56 -0.56
C SER A 147 -13.58 -8.65 0.54
N GLN A 148 -12.25 -8.63 0.69
CA GLN A 148 -11.58 -7.76 1.65
C GLN A 148 -11.78 -6.26 1.33
N ALA A 149 -11.81 -5.88 0.04
CA ALA A 149 -12.07 -4.49 -0.34
C ALA A 149 -13.43 -3.98 0.15
N ARG A 150 -14.48 -4.79 0.03
CA ARG A 150 -15.81 -4.45 0.56
C ARG A 150 -15.79 -4.29 2.08
N GLU A 151 -15.14 -5.24 2.76
CA GLU A 151 -14.97 -5.19 4.21
C GLU A 151 -14.25 -3.90 4.65
N MET A 152 -13.14 -3.57 4.00
CA MET A 152 -12.39 -2.33 4.27
C MET A 152 -13.24 -1.07 4.12
N LEU A 153 -14.10 -1.00 3.09
CA LEU A 153 -15.00 0.15 2.91
C LEU A 153 -16.05 0.25 4.01
N GLU A 154 -16.60 -0.87 4.48
CA GLU A 154 -17.55 -0.85 5.61
C GLU A 154 -16.86 -0.44 6.92
N ILE A 155 -15.67 -0.99 7.20
CA ILE A 155 -14.88 -0.62 8.37
C ILE A 155 -14.48 0.86 8.32
N SER A 156 -14.19 1.41 7.13
CA SER A 156 -13.88 2.82 6.94
C SER A 156 -15.02 3.74 7.36
N LYS A 157 -16.27 3.35 7.10
CA LYS A 157 -17.46 4.09 7.58
C LYS A 157 -17.53 4.11 9.11
N GLU A 158 -17.26 2.97 9.74
CA GLU A 158 -17.24 2.85 11.18
C GLU A 158 -16.11 3.68 11.81
N ALA A 159 -14.91 3.66 11.22
CA ALA A 159 -13.79 4.50 11.66
C ALA A 159 -14.15 6.00 11.62
N ARG A 160 -14.84 6.47 10.56
CA ARG A 160 -15.34 7.85 10.49
C ARG A 160 -16.38 8.14 11.56
N ARG A 161 -17.31 7.22 11.80
CA ARG A 161 -18.34 7.37 12.84
C ARG A 161 -17.72 7.49 14.23
N LYS A 162 -16.65 6.75 14.50
CA LYS A 162 -15.87 6.82 15.75
C LYS A 162 -14.92 8.02 15.82
N GLY A 163 -14.79 8.82 14.77
CA GLY A 163 -13.87 9.95 14.71
C GLY A 163 -12.40 9.54 14.74
N LEU A 164 -12.05 8.40 14.14
CA LEU A 164 -10.68 7.91 14.07
C LEU A 164 -9.94 8.51 12.87
N SER A 165 -8.69 8.89 13.06
CA SER A 165 -7.79 9.23 11.96
C SER A 165 -7.19 7.96 11.38
N VAL A 166 -7.30 7.80 10.06
CA VAL A 166 -6.78 6.68 9.28
C VAL A 166 -6.04 7.21 8.07
N VAL A 167 -4.74 7.00 8.01
CA VAL A 167 -3.89 7.41 6.87
C VAL A 167 -3.22 6.19 6.28
N CYS A 168 -3.12 6.17 4.96
CA CYS A 168 -2.60 5.04 4.23
C CYS A 168 -1.25 5.36 3.57
N GLY A 169 -0.38 4.33 3.43
CA GLY A 169 0.96 4.41 2.86
C GLY A 169 0.98 4.70 1.35
N THR A 170 0.34 5.78 0.94
CA THR A 170 0.34 6.32 -0.43
C THR A 170 1.31 7.49 -0.52
N GLN A 171 2.59 7.25 -0.20
CA GLN A 171 3.61 8.28 0.02
C GLN A 171 3.73 9.31 -1.12
N ARG A 172 3.45 8.95 -2.38
CA ARG A 172 3.50 9.88 -3.51
C ARG A 172 2.51 11.03 -3.38
N ARG A 173 1.38 10.81 -2.69
CA ARG A 173 0.40 11.87 -2.39
C ARG A 173 0.91 12.89 -1.38
N TYR A 174 1.99 12.59 -0.68
CA TYR A 174 2.67 13.46 0.29
C TYR A 174 3.98 14.04 -0.25
N HIS A 175 4.38 13.67 -1.47
CA HIS A 175 5.55 14.20 -2.16
C HIS A 175 5.20 15.53 -2.82
N GLU A 176 5.86 16.64 -2.43
CA GLU A 176 5.52 17.98 -2.90
C GLU A 176 5.57 18.10 -4.42
N GLY A 177 6.57 17.53 -5.09
CA GLY A 177 6.68 17.55 -6.55
C GLY A 177 5.51 16.86 -7.26
N TYR A 178 5.07 15.71 -6.76
CA TYR A 178 3.85 15.05 -7.28
C TYR A 178 2.61 15.92 -7.05
N ARG A 179 2.47 16.48 -5.85
CA ARG A 179 1.33 17.33 -5.48
C ARG A 179 1.23 18.56 -6.39
N ASP A 180 2.35 19.18 -6.69
CA ASP A 180 2.40 20.35 -7.56
C ASP A 180 1.95 20.01 -8.99
N VAL A 181 2.55 18.99 -9.60
CA VAL A 181 2.20 18.65 -10.99
C VAL A 181 0.78 18.09 -11.10
N VAL A 182 0.31 17.27 -10.14
CA VAL A 182 -1.07 16.77 -10.14
C VAL A 182 -2.08 17.90 -9.98
N ARG A 183 -1.85 18.85 -9.05
CA ARG A 183 -2.71 20.01 -8.87
C ARG A 183 -2.83 20.81 -10.18
N ARG A 184 -1.71 21.08 -10.87
CA ARG A 184 -1.70 21.80 -12.15
C ARG A 184 -2.44 21.06 -13.25
N VAL A 185 -2.35 19.72 -13.28
CA VAL A 185 -3.18 18.89 -14.18
C VAL A 185 -4.66 19.07 -13.88
N GLN A 186 -5.05 19.04 -12.61
CA GLN A 186 -6.44 19.24 -12.17
C GLN A 186 -6.93 20.66 -12.41
N ASP A 187 -6.05 21.66 -12.36
CA ASP A 187 -6.31 23.05 -12.71
C ASP A 187 -6.44 23.28 -14.24
N GLY A 188 -6.19 22.24 -15.06
CA GLY A 188 -6.35 22.26 -16.52
C GLY A 188 -5.16 22.81 -17.31
N GLU A 189 -3.98 22.94 -16.71
CA GLU A 189 -2.80 23.52 -17.38
C GLU A 189 -2.35 22.72 -18.62
N ILE A 190 -2.57 21.37 -18.62
CA ILE A 190 -2.31 20.54 -19.81
C ILE A 190 -3.52 20.40 -20.76
N GLY A 191 -4.62 21.12 -20.51
CA GLY A 191 -5.88 21.00 -21.25
C GLY A 191 -6.69 19.76 -20.84
N ASP A 192 -7.60 19.32 -21.73
CA ASP A 192 -8.40 18.12 -21.50
C ASP A 192 -7.54 16.87 -21.54
N ILE A 193 -7.66 15.99 -20.56
CA ILE A 193 -6.89 14.74 -20.52
C ILE A 193 -7.43 13.75 -21.55
N VAL A 194 -6.56 13.29 -22.45
CA VAL A 194 -6.90 12.39 -23.56
C VAL A 194 -6.36 10.98 -23.40
N SER A 195 -5.27 10.80 -22.63
CA SER A 195 -4.69 9.50 -22.34
C SER A 195 -3.90 9.53 -21.04
N ALA A 196 -3.76 8.39 -20.39
CA ALA A 196 -2.91 8.18 -19.25
C ALA A 196 -2.10 6.89 -19.39
N GLN A 197 -0.88 6.91 -18.90
CA GLN A 197 -0.01 5.74 -18.84
C GLN A 197 0.62 5.66 -17.45
N CYS A 198 0.76 4.45 -16.93
CA CYS A 198 1.57 4.19 -15.77
C CYS A 198 2.36 2.90 -15.93
N PHE A 199 3.56 2.88 -15.39
CA PHE A 199 4.43 1.74 -15.56
C PHE A 199 5.32 1.51 -14.35
N TRP A 200 5.51 0.24 -14.02
CA TRP A 200 6.49 -0.25 -13.06
C TRP A 200 7.30 -1.36 -13.72
N TYR A 201 8.36 -0.99 -14.39
CA TYR A 201 9.37 -1.93 -14.85
C TYR A 201 10.50 -1.90 -13.84
N GLY A 202 10.74 -2.98 -13.15
CA GLY A 202 11.77 -3.03 -12.13
C GLY A 202 12.45 -4.39 -12.08
N PRO A 203 13.64 -4.45 -11.49
CA PRO A 203 14.22 -5.73 -11.16
C PRO A 203 13.24 -6.48 -10.28
N TYR A 204 13.26 -7.78 -10.37
CA TYR A 204 12.43 -8.65 -9.54
C TYR A 204 12.56 -8.20 -8.07
N TYR A 205 11.47 -7.67 -7.51
CA TYR A 205 11.45 -7.16 -6.13
C TYR A 205 11.93 -8.21 -5.11
N VAL A 206 11.87 -9.46 -5.52
CA VAL A 206 12.23 -10.65 -4.77
C VAL A 206 13.49 -11.33 -5.35
N GLY A 207 14.26 -10.69 -6.21
CA GLY A 207 15.43 -11.18 -6.92
C GLY A 207 16.37 -12.10 -6.13
N GLN A 208 17.63 -11.73 -6.01
CA GLN A 208 18.60 -12.50 -5.21
C GLN A 208 18.14 -12.66 -3.75
N SER A 209 17.54 -11.61 -3.18
CA SER A 209 17.02 -11.65 -1.80
C SER A 209 15.88 -12.66 -1.59
N LEU A 210 15.08 -12.98 -2.62
CA LEU A 210 14.13 -14.09 -2.51
C LEU A 210 14.82 -15.44 -2.49
N ARG A 211 15.78 -15.65 -3.39
CA ARG A 211 16.57 -16.88 -3.38
C ARG A 211 17.26 -17.07 -2.02
N ASP A 212 17.92 -16.03 -1.52
CA ASP A 212 18.57 -16.05 -0.22
C ASP A 212 17.59 -16.28 0.93
N ASN A 213 16.42 -15.62 0.89
CA ASN A 213 15.36 -15.85 1.86
C ASN A 213 14.76 -17.26 1.76
N LEU A 214 14.53 -17.76 0.54
CA LEU A 214 14.01 -19.10 0.32
C LEU A 214 15.00 -20.17 0.74
N GLU A 215 16.29 -19.96 0.52
CA GLU A 215 17.34 -20.82 1.04
C GLU A 215 17.34 -20.77 2.57
N LYS A 216 17.27 -19.58 3.16
CA LYS A 216 17.19 -19.40 4.60
C LYS A 216 15.95 -20.06 5.22
N TRP A 217 14.77 -19.86 4.62
CA TRP A 217 13.52 -20.46 5.12
C TRP A 217 13.42 -21.94 4.80
N GLY A 218 13.99 -22.39 3.69
CA GLY A 218 14.10 -23.80 3.33
C GLY A 218 15.02 -24.61 4.24
N THR A 219 15.80 -23.96 5.13
CA THR A 219 16.58 -24.63 6.19
C THR A 219 15.79 -24.89 7.46
N ILE A 220 14.57 -24.36 7.61
CA ILE A 220 13.70 -24.70 8.73
C ILE A 220 13.23 -26.14 8.55
N GLU A 221 13.61 -27.00 9.50
CA GLU A 221 13.30 -28.42 9.44
C GLU A 221 11.80 -28.69 9.23
N GLY A 222 11.49 -29.49 8.22
CA GLY A 222 10.13 -29.86 7.85
C GLY A 222 9.26 -28.75 7.26
N LEU A 223 9.79 -27.58 6.93
CA LEU A 223 9.03 -26.50 6.27
C LEU A 223 9.02 -26.71 4.75
N GLU A 224 7.83 -26.81 4.18
CA GLU A 224 7.62 -27.05 2.75
C GLU A 224 6.90 -25.90 2.07
N PRO A 225 7.06 -25.71 0.73
CA PRO A 225 6.44 -24.62 -0.03
C PRO A 225 4.89 -24.57 0.03
N PHE A 226 4.23 -25.68 0.35
CA PHE A 226 2.80 -25.72 0.57
C PHE A 226 2.38 -25.34 1.98
N ASP A 227 3.30 -25.20 2.92
CA ASP A 227 2.97 -24.78 4.27
C ASP A 227 2.58 -23.29 4.29
N VAL A 228 1.52 -22.98 5.03
CA VAL A 228 1.05 -21.60 5.21
C VAL A 228 2.17 -20.74 5.81
N GLU A 229 2.95 -21.28 6.76
CA GLU A 229 4.13 -20.57 7.31
C GLU A 229 5.12 -20.18 6.23
N TYR A 230 5.50 -21.11 5.35
CA TYR A 230 6.43 -20.83 4.24
C TYR A 230 5.89 -19.70 3.36
N GLN A 231 4.60 -19.76 3.01
CA GLN A 231 3.95 -18.79 2.15
C GLN A 231 3.85 -17.41 2.80
N ILE A 232 3.53 -17.32 4.09
CA ILE A 232 3.49 -16.04 4.81
C ILE A 232 4.90 -15.44 4.96
N ARG A 233 5.91 -16.25 5.28
CA ARG A 233 7.31 -15.78 5.36
C ARG A 233 7.83 -15.27 4.02
N ASN A 234 7.32 -15.80 2.92
CA ASN A 234 7.62 -15.41 1.53
C ASN A 234 6.44 -14.70 0.85
N TRP A 235 5.66 -13.96 1.62
CA TRP A 235 4.38 -13.38 1.22
C TRP A 235 4.40 -12.64 -0.14
N PRO A 236 5.47 -11.93 -0.57
CA PRO A 236 5.43 -11.22 -1.85
C PRO A 236 5.31 -12.17 -3.06
N SER A 237 5.64 -13.45 -2.89
CA SER A 237 5.66 -14.44 -3.95
C SER A 237 4.33 -15.18 -4.15
N PHE A 238 3.42 -15.07 -3.19
CA PHE A 238 2.15 -15.79 -3.22
C PHE A 238 0.98 -14.84 -3.45
N ILE A 239 0.10 -15.23 -4.38
CA ILE A 239 -1.05 -14.40 -4.79
C ILE A 239 -1.97 -14.12 -3.61
N TRP A 240 -2.26 -15.13 -2.78
CA TRP A 240 -3.21 -14.99 -1.68
C TRP A 240 -2.73 -14.05 -0.56
N THR A 241 -1.42 -13.89 -0.40
CA THR A 241 -0.84 -13.00 0.62
C THR A 241 -0.55 -11.59 0.10
N SER A 242 -0.24 -11.46 -1.20
CA SER A 242 0.23 -10.21 -1.81
C SER A 242 -0.80 -9.54 -2.74
N GLY A 243 -1.70 -10.32 -3.33
CA GLY A 243 -2.55 -9.86 -4.41
C GLY A 243 -1.87 -9.84 -5.79
N ASP A 244 -0.64 -10.34 -5.91
CA ASP A 244 0.26 -10.25 -7.05
C ASP A 244 0.93 -8.86 -7.21
N ASN A 245 1.97 -8.76 -8.04
CA ASN A 245 2.80 -7.56 -8.19
C ASN A 245 2.03 -6.33 -8.68
N ILE A 246 1.00 -6.51 -9.50
CA ILE A 246 0.14 -5.41 -9.95
C ILE A 246 -0.61 -4.76 -8.77
N VAL A 247 -0.96 -5.53 -7.75
CA VAL A 247 -1.70 -5.08 -6.57
C VAL A 247 -0.74 -4.55 -5.51
N GLU A 248 0.29 -5.35 -5.15
CA GLU A 248 1.15 -4.96 -4.01
C GLU A 248 2.16 -3.87 -4.36
N GLN A 249 2.57 -3.77 -5.64
CA GLN A 249 3.61 -2.82 -6.03
C GLN A 249 3.11 -1.76 -7.02
N HIS A 250 2.54 -2.18 -8.15
CA HIS A 250 2.12 -1.26 -9.20
C HIS A 250 0.91 -0.38 -8.82
N VAL A 251 0.21 -0.73 -7.75
CA VAL A 251 -0.85 0.11 -7.16
C VAL A 251 -0.39 1.55 -6.92
N HIS A 252 0.88 1.79 -6.61
CA HIS A 252 1.43 3.13 -6.46
C HIS A 252 1.26 4.01 -7.71
N ASN A 253 1.47 3.44 -8.89
CA ASN A 253 1.36 4.17 -10.16
C ASN A 253 -0.11 4.34 -10.56
N ILE A 254 -0.92 3.31 -10.35
CA ILE A 254 -2.37 3.38 -10.57
C ILE A 254 -2.98 4.47 -9.67
N ASP A 255 -2.56 4.55 -8.41
CA ASP A 255 -3.01 5.57 -7.46
C ASP A 255 -2.71 7.00 -7.93
N VAL A 256 -1.52 7.26 -8.45
CA VAL A 256 -1.15 8.58 -8.99
C VAL A 256 -2.02 8.95 -10.20
N VAL A 257 -2.27 7.99 -11.10
CA VAL A 257 -3.14 8.26 -12.26
C VAL A 257 -4.57 8.57 -11.81
N LEU A 258 -5.15 7.75 -10.92
CA LEU A 258 -6.50 8.01 -10.41
C LEU A 258 -6.57 9.36 -9.69
N TRP A 259 -5.56 9.72 -8.93
CA TRP A 259 -5.46 11.03 -8.29
C TRP A 259 -5.44 12.17 -9.32
N ALA A 260 -4.63 12.06 -10.38
CA ALA A 260 -4.56 13.08 -11.43
C ALA A 260 -5.89 13.21 -12.21
N LEU A 261 -6.61 12.09 -12.42
CA LEU A 261 -7.92 12.05 -13.08
C LEU A 261 -9.08 12.49 -12.17
N GLY A 262 -8.83 12.67 -10.88
CA GLY A 262 -9.86 12.84 -9.84
C GLY A 262 -10.30 11.49 -9.27
N ASP A 263 -10.10 11.31 -7.97
CA ASP A 263 -10.22 10.04 -7.24
C ASP A 263 -11.56 9.27 -7.41
N ALA A 264 -12.60 9.93 -7.87
CA ALA A 264 -13.90 9.32 -8.14
C ALA A 264 -14.03 8.69 -9.54
N ARG A 265 -13.05 8.91 -10.43
CA ARG A 265 -13.10 8.41 -11.80
C ARG A 265 -12.60 6.97 -11.88
N MET A 266 -13.53 6.02 -11.88
CA MET A 266 -13.25 4.60 -12.00
C MET A 266 -13.39 4.11 -13.44
N PRO A 267 -12.69 3.00 -13.84
CA PRO A 267 -12.86 2.42 -15.17
C PRO A 267 -14.30 2.00 -15.46
N ALA A 268 -14.72 2.14 -16.72
CA ALA A 268 -15.96 1.55 -17.21
C ALA A 268 -15.78 0.05 -17.45
N ASP A 269 -14.67 -0.32 -18.10
CA ASP A 269 -14.29 -1.72 -18.32
C ASP A 269 -12.77 -1.92 -18.28
N VAL A 270 -12.38 -3.20 -18.20
CA VAL A 270 -11.00 -3.61 -18.01
C VAL A 270 -10.65 -4.76 -18.94
N ARG A 271 -9.52 -4.68 -19.62
CA ARG A 271 -8.93 -5.75 -20.40
C ARG A 271 -7.43 -5.90 -20.07
N GLY A 272 -7.05 -7.04 -19.52
CA GLY A 272 -5.67 -7.32 -19.16
C GLY A 272 -5.12 -8.57 -19.84
N ILE A 273 -3.82 -8.56 -20.07
CA ILE A 273 -2.99 -9.72 -20.38
C ILE A 273 -1.83 -9.74 -19.39
N GLY A 274 -1.23 -10.90 -19.20
CA GLY A 274 -0.08 -11.07 -18.34
C GLY A 274 0.36 -12.51 -18.31
N GLY A 275 1.43 -12.75 -17.59
CA GLY A 275 1.98 -14.10 -17.48
C GLY A 275 3.17 -14.18 -16.54
N ARG A 276 3.70 -15.37 -16.44
CA ARG A 276 4.92 -15.69 -15.69
C ARG A 276 6.01 -16.05 -16.71
N SER A 277 6.98 -15.15 -16.88
CA SER A 277 8.13 -15.33 -17.78
C SER A 277 9.36 -15.89 -17.07
N THR A 278 9.26 -16.16 -15.76
CA THR A 278 10.36 -16.73 -15.01
C THR A 278 10.43 -18.25 -15.13
N ASP A 279 11.64 -18.79 -15.13
CA ASP A 279 11.95 -20.21 -15.04
C ASP A 279 11.83 -20.78 -13.61
N LEU A 280 11.53 -19.94 -12.64
CA LEU A 280 11.42 -20.32 -11.24
C LEU A 280 10.16 -21.18 -10.99
N PRO A 281 10.29 -22.44 -10.56
CA PRO A 281 9.14 -23.34 -10.45
C PRO A 281 8.21 -22.98 -9.29
N SER A 282 6.90 -23.11 -9.54
CA SER A 282 5.86 -23.13 -8.50
C SER A 282 5.80 -24.52 -7.86
N PRO A 283 5.51 -24.65 -6.56
CA PRO A 283 5.18 -23.60 -5.60
C PRO A 283 6.39 -22.97 -4.90
N LYS A 284 7.59 -23.52 -5.04
CA LYS A 284 8.79 -23.06 -4.30
C LYS A 284 9.01 -21.55 -4.43
N TYR A 285 8.80 -21.01 -5.65
CA TYR A 285 8.98 -19.57 -5.92
C TYR A 285 7.65 -18.85 -6.11
N GLY A 286 6.58 -19.34 -5.44
CA GLY A 286 5.26 -18.74 -5.49
C GLY A 286 4.50 -19.02 -6.78
N ASP A 287 3.35 -18.36 -6.93
CA ASP A 287 2.39 -18.61 -8.01
C ASP A 287 1.99 -17.36 -8.80
N ARG A 288 2.56 -16.19 -8.48
CA ARG A 288 2.22 -14.92 -9.12
C ARG A 288 2.72 -14.80 -10.57
N PHE A 289 2.13 -13.90 -11.32
CA PHE A 289 2.66 -13.47 -12.60
C PHE A 289 3.90 -12.57 -12.42
N SER A 290 4.74 -12.47 -13.43
CA SER A 290 5.88 -11.54 -13.46
C SER A 290 5.57 -10.25 -14.21
N ASN A 291 4.56 -10.27 -15.09
CA ASN A 291 4.19 -9.10 -15.90
C ASN A 291 2.68 -8.99 -16.13
N PHE A 292 2.24 -7.74 -16.29
CA PHE A 292 0.88 -7.38 -16.67
C PHE A 292 0.90 -6.22 -17.67
N ALA A 293 0.02 -6.28 -18.66
CA ALA A 293 -0.36 -5.15 -19.49
C ALA A 293 -1.89 -5.02 -19.46
N VAL A 294 -2.38 -3.92 -18.95
CA VAL A 294 -3.81 -3.71 -18.72
C VAL A 294 -4.25 -2.41 -19.37
N ASP A 295 -5.34 -2.50 -20.10
CA ASP A 295 -6.04 -1.39 -20.72
C ASP A 295 -7.36 -1.14 -19.99
N TYR A 296 -7.46 0.01 -19.35
CA TYR A 296 -8.66 0.46 -18.66
C TYR A 296 -9.39 1.52 -19.48
N ASP A 297 -10.65 1.30 -19.75
CA ASP A 297 -11.55 2.32 -20.32
C ASP A 297 -12.02 3.25 -19.19
N MET A 298 -11.56 4.48 -19.20
CA MET A 298 -11.91 5.47 -18.17
C MET A 298 -13.17 6.28 -18.54
N GLY A 299 -13.86 5.90 -19.62
CA GLY A 299 -15.02 6.60 -20.14
C GLY A 299 -14.67 7.85 -20.96
N GLY A 300 -15.59 8.25 -21.84
CA GLY A 300 -15.39 9.44 -22.69
C GLY A 300 -14.23 9.36 -23.68
N GLY A 301 -13.81 8.14 -24.03
CA GLY A 301 -12.67 7.91 -24.93
C GLY A 301 -11.30 7.92 -24.24
N LEU A 302 -11.24 8.26 -22.96
CA LEU A 302 -9.99 8.24 -22.18
C LEU A 302 -9.57 6.80 -21.87
N ARG A 303 -8.31 6.48 -22.17
CA ARG A 303 -7.70 5.19 -21.88
C ARG A 303 -6.56 5.36 -20.87
N LEU A 304 -6.48 4.43 -19.91
CA LEU A 304 -5.33 4.24 -19.04
C LEU A 304 -4.61 2.95 -19.48
N ALA A 305 -3.40 3.10 -20.00
CA ALA A 305 -2.49 1.99 -20.28
C ALA A 305 -1.57 1.75 -19.07
N SER A 306 -1.68 0.59 -18.48
CA SER A 306 -1.01 0.21 -17.22
C SER A 306 -0.10 -0.99 -17.46
N TYR A 307 1.18 -0.84 -17.16
CA TYR A 307 2.18 -1.87 -17.43
C TYR A 307 3.02 -2.12 -16.18
N CYS A 308 3.21 -3.37 -15.82
CA CYS A 308 4.20 -3.72 -14.81
C CYS A 308 4.95 -5.01 -15.18
N GLN A 309 6.22 -5.03 -14.80
CA GLN A 309 7.12 -6.17 -15.03
C GLN A 309 8.14 -6.25 -13.91
N GLN A 310 8.37 -7.45 -13.43
CA GLN A 310 9.36 -7.77 -12.41
C GLN A 310 10.19 -8.99 -12.86
N ASP A 311 10.81 -8.89 -14.01
CA ASP A 311 11.70 -9.92 -14.55
C ASP A 311 13.16 -9.53 -14.37
N PRO A 312 14.04 -10.46 -13.95
CA PRO A 312 15.46 -10.19 -13.79
C PRO A 312 16.12 -9.76 -15.12
N LYS A 313 17.07 -8.84 -15.02
CA LYS A 313 17.89 -8.38 -16.19
C LYS A 313 17.12 -7.63 -17.27
N CYS A 314 15.85 -7.26 -17.02
CA CYS A 314 15.13 -6.34 -17.88
C CYS A 314 15.42 -4.88 -17.51
N SER A 315 15.19 -3.97 -18.43
CA SER A 315 15.31 -2.53 -18.18
C SER A 315 14.33 -2.10 -17.11
N ASP A 316 14.72 -1.16 -16.25
CA ASP A 316 13.88 -0.59 -15.23
C ASP A 316 13.38 0.80 -15.63
N SER A 317 12.14 1.10 -15.24
CA SER A 317 11.53 2.41 -15.34
C SER A 317 10.25 2.43 -14.51
N VAL A 318 10.10 3.42 -13.64
CA VAL A 318 8.90 3.58 -12.81
C VAL A 318 8.38 4.99 -12.98
N GLY A 319 7.09 5.15 -13.34
CA GLY A 319 6.52 6.48 -13.52
C GLY A 319 5.13 6.52 -14.13
N GLU A 320 4.68 7.73 -14.37
CA GLU A 320 3.38 8.05 -14.96
C GLU A 320 3.52 9.11 -16.05
N ARG A 321 2.58 9.07 -17.01
CA ARG A 321 2.38 10.11 -18.01
C ARG A 321 0.89 10.41 -18.13
N ILE A 322 0.49 11.64 -17.88
CA ILE A 322 -0.87 12.13 -18.13
C ILE A 322 -0.81 13.07 -19.31
N ILE A 323 -1.46 12.69 -20.39
CA ILE A 323 -1.42 13.37 -21.68
C ILE A 323 -2.70 14.17 -21.85
N GLY A 324 -2.56 15.46 -21.98
CA GLY A 324 -3.64 16.39 -22.26
C GLY A 324 -3.54 17.00 -23.66
N THR A 325 -4.52 17.82 -24.02
CA THR A 325 -4.60 18.50 -25.34
C THR A 325 -3.57 19.61 -25.51
N LYS A 326 -2.93 20.08 -24.41
CA LYS A 326 -1.95 21.18 -24.43
C LYS A 326 -0.59 20.79 -23.90
N GLY A 327 -0.45 19.66 -23.21
CA GLY A 327 0.79 19.23 -22.60
C GLY A 327 0.72 17.86 -21.94
N VAL A 328 1.83 17.48 -21.31
CA VAL A 328 2.02 16.17 -20.68
C VAL A 328 2.62 16.37 -19.29
N MET A 329 2.00 15.77 -18.27
CA MET A 329 2.64 15.55 -16.97
C MET A 329 3.51 14.29 -17.04
N ILE A 330 4.73 14.39 -16.57
CA ILE A 330 5.70 13.29 -16.52
C ILE A 330 6.24 13.15 -15.10
N THR A 331 6.14 11.96 -14.53
CA THR A 331 6.77 11.61 -13.26
C THR A 331 7.59 10.33 -13.45
N GLN A 332 8.77 10.26 -12.85
CA GLN A 332 9.67 9.10 -12.93
C GLN A 332 10.48 8.94 -11.63
N ASN A 333 11.01 7.74 -11.42
CA ASN A 333 11.97 7.42 -10.36
C ASN A 333 11.51 7.88 -8.97
N TYR A 334 10.27 7.52 -8.60
CA TYR A 334 9.70 7.81 -7.27
C TYR A 334 9.66 9.31 -6.90
N GLY A 335 9.61 10.19 -7.88
CA GLY A 335 9.60 11.63 -7.68
C GLY A 335 10.94 12.31 -8.00
N GLY A 336 11.98 11.55 -8.37
CA GLY A 336 13.23 12.13 -8.86
C GLY A 336 13.07 12.93 -10.16
N VAL A 337 11.97 12.68 -10.91
CA VAL A 337 11.52 13.52 -12.01
C VAL A 337 10.05 13.82 -11.84
N CYS A 338 9.71 15.09 -11.68
CA CYS A 338 8.34 15.60 -11.77
C CYS A 338 8.39 16.82 -12.67
N ARG A 339 7.69 16.81 -13.81
CA ARG A 339 7.66 17.97 -14.73
C ARG A 339 6.43 17.96 -15.62
N MET A 340 6.15 19.09 -16.23
CA MET A 340 5.17 19.25 -17.29
C MET A 340 5.86 19.81 -18.54
N VAL A 341 5.49 19.28 -19.68
CA VAL A 341 6.00 19.71 -20.99
C VAL A 341 4.83 19.98 -21.95
N ASP A 342 5.02 20.86 -22.92
CA ASP A 342 4.08 21.02 -24.03
C ASP A 342 4.15 19.81 -24.99
N LEU A 343 3.27 19.77 -25.98
CA LEU A 343 3.21 18.67 -26.96
C LEU A 343 4.43 18.61 -27.90
N LYS A 344 5.27 19.64 -27.89
CA LYS A 344 6.55 19.69 -28.65
C LYS A 344 7.75 19.33 -27.77
N GLY A 345 7.54 19.08 -26.48
CA GLY A 345 8.58 18.76 -25.51
C GLY A 345 9.21 19.96 -24.81
N GLY A 346 8.72 21.18 -25.08
CA GLY A 346 9.12 22.38 -24.37
C GLY A 346 8.67 22.35 -22.91
N GLU A 347 9.52 22.81 -21.98
CA GLU A 347 9.19 22.83 -20.56
C GLU A 347 8.06 23.82 -20.26
N LEU A 348 7.01 23.32 -19.60
CA LEU A 348 5.93 24.15 -19.04
C LEU A 348 6.14 24.41 -17.55
N TYR A 349 6.58 23.38 -16.81
CA TYR A 349 6.79 23.50 -15.37
C TYR A 349 7.69 22.37 -14.83
N THR A 350 8.55 22.73 -13.90
CA THR A 350 9.35 21.79 -13.08
C THR A 350 9.29 22.26 -11.62
N PRO A 351 8.85 21.39 -10.67
CA PRO A 351 8.89 21.72 -9.25
C PRO A 351 10.33 21.99 -8.77
N ARG A 352 10.46 22.72 -7.66
CA ARG A 352 11.75 22.88 -6.98
C ARG A 352 12.27 21.52 -6.47
N SER A 353 13.57 21.39 -6.31
CA SER A 353 14.25 20.15 -5.92
C SER A 353 14.38 19.94 -4.41
N ASP A 354 14.19 20.97 -3.60
CA ASP A 354 14.27 20.91 -2.14
C ASP A 354 12.92 20.43 -1.57
N ILE A 355 12.75 19.12 -1.50
CA ILE A 355 11.48 18.47 -1.16
C ILE A 355 11.68 17.59 0.09
N PRO A 356 10.85 17.74 1.14
CA PRO A 356 10.87 16.85 2.31
C PRO A 356 10.58 15.39 1.94
N GLU A 357 11.13 14.47 2.74
CA GLU A 357 10.93 13.03 2.55
C GLU A 357 9.45 12.64 2.68
N CYS A 358 8.87 12.14 1.60
CA CYS A 358 7.44 11.87 1.53
C CYS A 358 6.96 10.79 2.50
N LEU A 359 7.82 9.82 2.82
CA LEU A 359 7.53 8.80 3.82
C LEU A 359 7.45 9.36 5.25
N GLU A 360 8.13 10.46 5.55
CA GLU A 360 7.97 11.17 6.82
C GLU A 360 6.69 12.03 6.78
N MET A 361 6.40 12.64 5.65
CA MET A 361 5.26 13.56 5.50
C MET A 361 3.91 12.87 5.62
N GLU A 362 3.77 11.61 5.19
CA GLU A 362 2.52 10.84 5.40
C GLU A 362 2.25 10.58 6.89
N HIS A 363 3.29 10.26 7.67
CA HIS A 363 3.18 10.09 9.11
C HIS A 363 2.91 11.43 9.82
N LYS A 364 3.58 12.50 9.40
CA LYS A 364 3.33 13.84 9.93
C LYS A 364 1.86 14.24 9.73
N PHE A 365 1.31 14.02 8.55
CA PHE A 365 -0.10 14.30 8.26
C PHE A 365 -1.05 13.56 9.21
N LEU A 366 -0.77 12.27 9.48
CA LEU A 366 -1.55 11.49 10.44
C LEU A 366 -1.47 12.07 11.86
N LEU A 367 -0.25 12.31 12.35
CA LEU A 367 -0.04 12.81 13.71
C LEU A 367 -0.66 14.21 13.92
N ASP A 368 -0.53 15.10 12.93
CA ASP A 368 -1.18 16.43 12.95
C ASP A 368 -2.72 16.31 12.93
N SER A 369 -3.25 15.34 12.17
CA SER A 369 -4.69 15.05 12.12
C SER A 369 -5.22 14.60 13.50
N ILE A 370 -4.48 13.74 14.18
CA ILE A 370 -4.83 13.27 15.54
C ILE A 370 -4.81 14.44 16.51
N ARG A 371 -3.72 15.21 16.59
CA ARG A 371 -3.55 16.32 17.54
C ARG A 371 -4.52 17.47 17.32
N SER A 372 -4.79 17.79 16.06
CA SER A 372 -5.73 18.89 15.74
C SER A 372 -7.20 18.51 15.88
N GLY A 373 -7.51 17.23 16.09
CA GLY A 373 -8.88 16.73 16.07
C GLY A 373 -9.54 16.71 14.68
N ARG A 374 -8.81 17.13 13.63
CA ARG A 374 -9.26 17.01 12.23
C ARG A 374 -9.10 15.56 11.78
N ARG A 375 -10.18 14.84 11.66
CA ARG A 375 -10.18 13.39 11.41
C ARG A 375 -9.88 13.08 9.95
N ALA A 376 -8.64 12.73 9.63
CA ALA A 376 -8.25 12.28 8.29
C ALA A 376 -8.69 10.83 8.06
N ASN A 377 -9.20 10.52 6.88
CA ASN A 377 -9.40 9.14 6.45
C ASN A 377 -9.13 9.04 4.94
N THR A 378 -8.00 8.43 4.58
CA THR A 378 -7.56 8.26 3.18
C THR A 378 -7.79 6.84 2.66
N LEU A 379 -8.46 5.98 3.43
CA LEU A 379 -8.59 4.56 3.11
C LEU A 379 -9.40 4.31 1.85
N ASP A 380 -10.53 5.02 1.65
CA ASP A 380 -11.37 4.79 0.47
C ASP A 380 -10.60 5.02 -0.83
N THR A 381 -9.70 6.01 -0.84
CA THR A 381 -8.82 6.29 -1.98
C THR A 381 -7.88 5.13 -2.26
N LEU A 382 -7.25 4.59 -1.21
CA LEU A 382 -6.37 3.42 -1.35
C LEU A 382 -7.16 2.17 -1.78
N VAL A 383 -8.38 1.95 -1.25
CA VAL A 383 -9.24 0.83 -1.67
C VAL A 383 -9.59 0.95 -3.14
N ASN A 384 -9.93 2.14 -3.62
CA ASN A 384 -10.23 2.39 -5.04
C ASN A 384 -9.04 2.05 -5.94
N SER A 385 -7.84 2.53 -5.61
CA SER A 385 -6.62 2.22 -6.36
C SER A 385 -6.29 0.73 -6.33
N THR A 386 -6.46 0.09 -5.17
CA THR A 386 -6.28 -1.36 -5.03
C THR A 386 -7.28 -2.15 -5.87
N LEU A 387 -8.56 -1.77 -5.89
CA LEU A 387 -9.59 -2.42 -6.70
C LEU A 387 -9.34 -2.31 -8.20
N VAL A 388 -8.81 -1.18 -8.67
CA VAL A 388 -8.42 -1.04 -10.09
C VAL A 388 -7.27 -2.01 -10.42
N ALA A 389 -6.28 -2.15 -9.53
CA ALA A 389 -5.22 -3.14 -9.68
C ALA A 389 -5.76 -4.58 -9.65
N VAL A 390 -6.66 -4.92 -8.73
CA VAL A 390 -7.34 -6.22 -8.64
C VAL A 390 -8.12 -6.52 -9.92
N ALA A 391 -8.84 -5.53 -10.48
CA ALA A 391 -9.55 -5.69 -11.75
C ALA A 391 -8.61 -6.05 -12.90
N GLY A 392 -7.45 -5.39 -12.99
CA GLY A 392 -6.42 -5.70 -13.97
C GLY A 392 -5.88 -7.12 -13.83
N ARG A 393 -5.57 -7.54 -12.59
CA ARG A 393 -5.16 -8.91 -12.26
C ARG A 393 -6.20 -9.94 -12.70
N MET A 394 -7.45 -9.77 -12.29
CA MET A 394 -8.54 -10.70 -12.63
C MET A 394 -8.76 -10.80 -14.13
N SER A 395 -8.67 -9.68 -14.85
CA SER A 395 -8.77 -9.68 -16.31
C SER A 395 -7.63 -10.45 -16.96
N ALA A 396 -6.39 -10.22 -16.53
CA ALA A 396 -5.21 -10.94 -17.06
C ALA A 396 -5.28 -12.43 -16.73
N TYR A 397 -5.64 -12.81 -15.51
CA TYR A 397 -5.75 -14.22 -15.10
C TYR A 397 -6.82 -14.98 -15.87
N SER A 398 -7.97 -14.35 -16.13
CA SER A 398 -9.07 -14.99 -16.85
C SER A 398 -8.93 -14.90 -18.38
N GLY A 399 -8.15 -13.96 -18.90
CA GLY A 399 -8.11 -13.59 -20.31
C GLY A 399 -9.40 -12.91 -20.79
N LYS A 400 -10.25 -12.42 -19.88
CA LYS A 400 -11.56 -11.85 -20.21
C LYS A 400 -11.62 -10.35 -19.95
N LYS A 401 -12.27 -9.65 -20.88
CA LYS A 401 -12.76 -8.29 -20.66
C LYS A 401 -14.03 -8.32 -19.79
N PHE A 402 -14.16 -7.41 -18.84
CA PHE A 402 -15.39 -7.25 -18.05
C PHE A 402 -15.62 -5.80 -17.64
N LYS A 403 -16.88 -5.49 -17.28
CA LYS A 403 -17.26 -4.18 -16.74
C LYS A 403 -16.75 -4.03 -15.30
N TYR A 404 -16.08 -2.94 -14.97
CA TYR A 404 -15.56 -2.68 -13.61
C TYR A 404 -16.66 -2.72 -12.54
N GLU A 405 -17.86 -2.21 -12.87
CA GLU A 405 -19.01 -2.24 -11.97
C GLU A 405 -19.36 -3.67 -11.48
N TRP A 406 -19.16 -4.68 -12.34
CA TRP A 406 -19.37 -6.09 -11.97
C TRP A 406 -18.51 -6.51 -10.81
N LEU A 407 -17.28 -5.98 -10.72
CA LEU A 407 -16.32 -6.31 -9.66
C LEU A 407 -16.94 -6.09 -8.27
N LEU A 408 -17.40 -4.88 -8.01
CA LEU A 408 -17.97 -4.53 -6.70
C LEU A 408 -19.35 -5.14 -6.46
N LYS A 409 -20.19 -5.24 -7.49
CA LYS A 409 -21.59 -5.67 -7.32
C LYS A 409 -21.76 -7.17 -7.30
N LYS A 410 -20.93 -7.94 -8.02
CA LYS A 410 -21.20 -9.35 -8.29
C LYS A 410 -20.03 -10.29 -8.01
N SER A 411 -18.77 -9.84 -8.12
CA SER A 411 -17.64 -10.74 -7.88
C SER A 411 -17.65 -11.26 -6.44
N ARG A 412 -17.32 -12.53 -6.30
CA ARG A 412 -17.16 -13.22 -5.01
C ARG A 412 -15.71 -13.67 -4.80
N GLU A 413 -14.77 -13.04 -5.52
CA GLU A 413 -13.37 -13.39 -5.36
C GLU A 413 -12.93 -13.23 -3.91
N SER A 414 -12.38 -14.31 -3.37
CA SER A 414 -11.67 -14.37 -2.11
C SER A 414 -10.43 -15.22 -2.31
N LEU A 415 -9.26 -14.66 -2.00
CA LEU A 415 -7.97 -15.34 -2.14
C LEU A 415 -7.54 -16.06 -0.86
N VAL A 416 -8.18 -15.73 0.26
CA VAL A 416 -7.85 -16.36 1.55
C VAL A 416 -8.17 -17.86 1.48
N PRO A 417 -7.21 -18.75 1.77
CA PRO A 417 -7.46 -20.19 1.79
C PRO A 417 -8.53 -20.55 2.81
N LYS A 418 -9.44 -21.46 2.45
CA LYS A 418 -10.59 -21.84 3.31
C LYS A 418 -10.17 -22.45 4.65
N ASN A 419 -8.98 -22.99 4.72
CA ASN A 419 -8.40 -23.63 5.90
C ASN A 419 -7.49 -22.70 6.71
N VAL A 420 -7.47 -21.40 6.39
CA VAL A 420 -6.71 -20.36 7.10
C VAL A 420 -7.67 -19.37 7.71
N ASP A 421 -7.60 -19.19 9.00
CA ASP A 421 -8.32 -18.15 9.74
C ASP A 421 -7.37 -17.01 10.09
N LEU A 422 -7.51 -15.89 9.40
CA LEU A 422 -6.65 -14.69 9.61
C LEU A 422 -7.00 -13.93 10.89
N CYS A 423 -8.15 -14.20 11.49
CA CYS A 423 -8.60 -13.58 12.75
C CYS A 423 -8.52 -14.57 13.91
N GLY A 424 -8.16 -15.79 13.61
CA GLY A 424 -8.32 -16.92 14.49
C GLY A 424 -7.36 -16.95 15.65
N ARG A 425 -7.75 -17.79 16.58
CA ARG A 425 -6.90 -18.25 17.65
C ARG A 425 -5.78 -19.12 17.07
N GLU A 426 -4.85 -19.49 17.90
CA GLU A 426 -3.72 -20.32 17.54
C GLU A 426 -4.13 -21.45 16.57
N GLN A 427 -3.52 -21.46 15.40
CA GLN A 427 -3.74 -22.49 14.38
C GLN A 427 -2.39 -23.02 13.90
N ASN A 428 -2.42 -24.24 13.38
CA ASN A 428 -1.21 -24.89 12.89
C ASN A 428 -0.70 -24.20 11.61
N LEU A 429 0.45 -23.56 11.67
CA LEU A 429 1.13 -22.93 10.53
C LEU A 429 1.61 -23.93 9.44
N ARG A 430 1.64 -25.24 9.77
CA ARG A 430 1.97 -26.32 8.83
C ARG A 430 0.75 -26.84 8.05
N VAL A 431 -0.39 -26.13 8.12
CA VAL A 431 -1.53 -26.40 7.25
C VAL A 431 -1.09 -26.24 5.79
N LYS A 432 -1.44 -27.22 4.96
CA LYS A 432 -1.08 -27.21 3.54
C LYS A 432 -2.04 -26.34 2.75
N ASN A 433 -1.49 -25.42 1.99
CA ASN A 433 -2.21 -24.59 1.01
C ASN A 433 -1.61 -24.79 -0.38
N PRO A 434 -2.17 -25.69 -1.19
CA PRO A 434 -1.75 -25.87 -2.57
C PRO A 434 -2.00 -24.60 -3.40
N VAL A 435 -0.98 -24.17 -4.13
CA VAL A 435 -1.03 -23.00 -5.00
C VAL A 435 -0.60 -23.37 -6.42
N SER A 436 -1.11 -22.63 -7.38
CA SER A 436 -0.75 -22.83 -8.79
C SER A 436 -0.83 -21.52 -9.56
N VAL A 437 0.08 -21.35 -10.50
CA VAL A 437 0.08 -20.19 -11.41
C VAL A 437 -1.23 -20.15 -12.19
N PRO A 438 -1.95 -19.02 -12.20
CA PRO A 438 -3.15 -18.86 -13.02
C PRO A 438 -2.88 -19.09 -14.50
N VAL A 439 -3.85 -19.69 -15.20
CA VAL A 439 -3.76 -19.93 -16.64
C VAL A 439 -4.87 -19.17 -17.35
N PRO A 440 -4.55 -18.18 -18.20
CA PRO A 440 -5.55 -17.45 -18.96
C PRO A 440 -6.48 -18.38 -19.74
N GLY A 441 -7.77 -18.08 -19.69
CA GLY A 441 -8.83 -18.92 -20.27
C GLY A 441 -9.30 -20.08 -19.39
N LYS A 442 -8.52 -20.50 -18.37
CA LYS A 442 -8.92 -21.52 -17.38
C LYS A 442 -9.33 -20.92 -16.06
N TYR A 443 -8.74 -19.78 -15.67
CA TYR A 443 -9.13 -19.04 -14.46
C TYR A 443 -10.57 -18.52 -14.57
N ARG A 444 -11.39 -18.80 -13.58
CA ARG A 444 -12.81 -18.40 -13.59
C ARG A 444 -13.01 -17.11 -12.81
N LEU A 445 -13.70 -16.17 -13.45
CA LEU A 445 -14.24 -15.01 -12.73
C LEU A 445 -15.41 -15.46 -11.85
N VAL A 446 -15.36 -15.18 -10.56
CA VAL A 446 -16.36 -15.57 -9.56
C VAL A 446 -16.91 -14.36 -8.83
#